data_ed40ad452efc8405ecaf6ca3021c9398
#
_entry.id   ed40ad452efc8405ecaf6ca3021c9398
#
_cell.length_a   1.000
_cell.length_b   1.000
_cell.length_c   1.000
_cell.angle_alpha   90.00
_cell.angle_beta   90.00
_cell.angle_gamma   90.00
#
_symmetry.space_group_name_H-M   'P 1'
#
loop_
_entity.id
_entity.type
_entity.pdbx_description
1 polymer ?
#
loop_
_entity_poly.entity_id
_entity_poly.type
_entity_poly.pdbx_seq_one_letter_code
_entity_poly.pdbx_strand_id
1 'polypeptide(L)' 'MGPVRGRRLEAHLLRLLGEARSLEELHALVKPFYPGLSKASLFALLVRLRREGRVLYREGRFLLSGEEEGQDA' A
#
# COMPACT_ATOMS: atom_id res chain seq x y z
N MET A 1 -1.61 12.55 -18.03
CA MET A 1 -1.98 12.62 -16.66
C MET A 1 -1.64 11.38 -15.88
N GLY A 2 -0.35 11.15 -15.81
CA GLY A 2 0.14 10.02 -15.07
C GLY A 2 -0.29 9.99 -13.63
N PRO A 3 -0.42 11.15 -12.96
CA PRO A 3 -0.76 11.15 -11.54
C PRO A 3 -2.09 10.49 -11.22
N VAL A 4 -3.02 10.54 -12.16
CA VAL A 4 -4.33 9.98 -11.90
C VAL A 4 -4.24 8.49 -11.67
N ARG A 5 -3.45 7.82 -12.50
CA ARG A 5 -3.31 6.37 -12.38
C ARG A 5 -2.63 6.00 -11.07
N GLY A 6 -1.60 6.74 -10.69
CA GLY A 6 -0.91 6.46 -9.46
C GLY A 6 -1.81 6.65 -8.25
N ARG A 7 -2.69 7.64 -8.31
CA ARG A 7 -3.58 7.89 -7.20
C ARG A 7 -4.59 6.78 -7.00
N ARG A 8 -5.06 6.20 -8.09
CA ARG A 8 -6.00 5.11 -7.99
C ARG A 8 -5.38 3.91 -7.32
N LEU A 9 -4.18 3.58 -7.73
CA LEU A 9 -3.49 2.45 -7.14
C LEU A 9 -3.21 2.73 -5.67
N GLU A 10 -2.78 3.95 -5.38
CA GLU A 10 -2.48 4.33 -4.01
C GLU A 10 -3.72 4.19 -3.14
N ALA A 11 -4.84 4.72 -3.61
CA ALA A 11 -6.07 4.64 -2.84
C ALA A 11 -6.50 3.19 -2.65
N HIS A 12 -6.33 2.38 -3.66
CA HIS A 12 -6.68 0.97 -3.58
C HIS A 12 -5.82 0.27 -2.53
N LEU A 13 -4.52 0.56 -2.55
CA LEU A 13 -3.62 -0.04 -1.58
C LEU A 13 -3.98 0.37 -0.16
N LEU A 14 -4.26 1.63 0.05
CA LEU A 14 -4.60 2.10 1.38
C LEU A 14 -5.85 1.42 1.90
N ARG A 15 -6.79 1.17 1.00
CA ARG A 15 -8.00 0.48 1.40
C ARG A 15 -7.70 -0.96 1.79
N LEU A 16 -6.86 -1.63 1.02
CA LEU A 16 -6.50 -3.01 1.33
C LEU A 16 -5.71 -3.11 2.63
N LEU A 17 -5.02 -2.05 2.98
CA LEU A 17 -4.19 -2.04 4.18
C LEU A 17 -4.97 -1.75 5.43
N GLY A 18 -6.29 -1.78 5.36
CA GLY A 18 -7.10 -1.83 6.55
C GLY A 18 -6.77 -3.06 7.37
N GLU A 19 -6.16 -4.06 6.73
CA GLU A 19 -5.61 -5.22 7.40
C GLU A 19 -4.15 -5.33 7.02
N ALA A 20 -3.33 -5.81 7.94
CA ALA A 20 -1.92 -6.00 7.63
C ALA A 20 -1.77 -7.04 6.54
N ARG A 21 -0.98 -6.73 5.50
CA ARG A 21 -0.81 -7.62 4.37
C ARG A 21 0.62 -7.59 3.89
N SER A 22 1.10 -8.74 3.43
CA SER A 22 2.45 -8.83 2.90
C SER A 22 2.49 -8.25 1.48
N LEU A 23 3.70 -8.01 0.99
CA LEU A 23 3.88 -7.54 -0.37
C LEU A 23 3.27 -8.52 -1.37
N GLU A 24 3.49 -9.80 -1.14
CA GLU A 24 2.97 -10.82 -2.06
C GLU A 24 1.47 -10.80 -2.09
N GLU A 25 0.88 -10.67 -0.93
CA GLU A 25 -0.56 -10.64 -0.83
C GLU A 25 -1.13 -9.42 -1.53
N LEU A 26 -0.52 -8.26 -1.31
CA LEU A 26 -0.97 -7.04 -1.96
C LEU A 26 -0.85 -7.14 -3.47
N HIS A 27 0.27 -7.70 -3.93
CA HIS A 27 0.47 -7.84 -5.36
C HIS A 27 -0.61 -8.73 -5.97
N ALA A 28 -0.93 -9.84 -5.31
CA ALA A 28 -1.94 -10.74 -5.80
C ALA A 28 -3.32 -10.07 -5.85
N LEU A 29 -3.60 -9.23 -4.87
CA LEU A 29 -4.90 -8.58 -4.79
C LEU A 29 -5.08 -7.47 -5.83
N VAL A 30 -4.01 -6.75 -6.15
CA VAL A 30 -4.15 -5.66 -7.11
C VAL A 30 -3.89 -6.10 -8.54
N LYS A 31 -3.27 -7.24 -8.75
CA LYS A 31 -2.90 -7.67 -10.08
C LYS A 31 -4.07 -7.74 -11.04
N PRO A 32 -5.24 -8.22 -10.65
CA PRO A 32 -6.37 -8.26 -11.59
C PRO A 32 -6.75 -6.89 -12.13
N PHE A 33 -6.46 -5.83 -11.39
CA PHE A 33 -6.79 -4.48 -11.79
C PHE A 33 -5.61 -3.77 -12.44
N TYR A 34 -4.41 -4.22 -12.16
CA TYR A 34 -3.19 -3.60 -12.69
C TYR A 34 -2.26 -4.70 -13.16
N PRO A 35 -2.63 -5.38 -14.25
CA PRO A 35 -1.88 -6.56 -14.67
C PRO A 35 -0.44 -6.30 -15.05
N GLY A 36 -0.12 -5.05 -15.42
CA GLY A 36 1.25 -4.72 -15.76
C GLY A 36 2.12 -4.32 -14.59
N LEU A 37 1.53 -4.28 -13.39
CA LEU A 37 2.27 -3.83 -12.22
C LEU A 37 3.18 -4.93 -11.70
N SER A 38 4.49 -4.65 -11.68
CA SER A 38 5.44 -5.61 -11.16
C SER A 38 5.50 -5.51 -9.64
N LYS A 39 5.99 -6.58 -9.03
CA LYS A 39 6.15 -6.60 -7.58
C LYS A 39 7.15 -5.52 -7.15
N ALA A 40 8.18 -5.31 -7.96
CA ALA A 40 9.17 -4.28 -7.63
C ALA A 40 8.57 -2.89 -7.64
N SER A 41 7.73 -2.61 -8.62
CA SER A 41 7.09 -1.30 -8.68
C SER A 41 6.14 -1.11 -7.52
N LEU A 42 5.42 -2.16 -7.16
CA LEU A 42 4.53 -2.09 -6.02
C LEU A 42 5.30 -1.83 -4.74
N PHE A 43 6.41 -2.53 -4.59
CA PHE A 43 7.24 -2.34 -3.41
C PHE A 43 7.74 -0.90 -3.32
N ALA A 44 8.17 -0.34 -4.45
CA ALA A 44 8.66 1.03 -4.46
C ALA A 44 7.57 2.01 -4.01
N LEU A 45 6.34 1.76 -4.44
CA LEU A 45 5.25 2.62 -4.03
C LEU A 45 4.99 2.49 -2.53
N LEU A 46 5.02 1.28 -2.02
CA LEU A 46 4.81 1.06 -0.60
C LEU A 46 5.91 1.72 0.23
N VAL A 47 7.14 1.66 -0.25
CA VAL A 47 8.25 2.32 0.44
C VAL A 47 8.02 3.82 0.49
N ARG A 48 7.53 4.39 -0.61
CA ARG A 48 7.26 5.81 -0.63
C ARG A 48 6.16 6.18 0.36
N LEU A 49 5.10 5.39 0.39
CA LEU A 49 4.01 5.65 1.33
C LEU A 49 4.48 5.53 2.77
N ARG A 50 5.41 4.60 3.01
CA ARG A 50 5.97 4.45 4.34
C ARG A 50 6.78 5.67 4.73
N ARG A 51 7.57 6.19 3.79
CA ARG A 51 8.34 7.40 4.05
C ARG A 51 7.45 8.59 4.35
N GLU A 52 6.29 8.61 3.72
CA GLU A 52 5.35 9.70 3.95
C GLU A 52 4.56 9.53 5.23
N GLY A 53 4.80 8.44 5.94
CA GLY A 53 4.11 8.22 7.20
C GLY A 53 2.71 7.68 7.06
N ARG A 54 2.33 7.25 5.88
CA ARG A 54 0.97 6.77 5.64
C ARG A 54 0.84 5.28 5.81
N VAL A 55 1.96 4.57 5.76
CA VAL A 55 1.98 3.11 5.83
C VAL A 55 3.10 2.69 6.76
N LEU A 56 2.86 1.64 7.52
CA LEU A 56 3.84 1.05 8.39
C LEU A 56 4.23 -0.33 7.88
N TYR A 57 5.39 -0.79 8.28
CA TYR A 57 5.85 -2.13 7.93
C TYR A 57 6.23 -2.84 9.22
N ARG A 58 5.59 -3.97 9.46
CA ARG A 58 5.80 -4.65 10.72
C ARG A 58 5.72 -6.16 10.51
N GLU A 59 6.76 -6.85 10.88
CA GLU A 59 6.79 -8.31 10.80
C GLU A 59 6.46 -8.84 9.42
N GLY A 60 7.02 -8.19 8.39
CA GLY A 60 6.84 -8.64 7.02
C GLY A 60 5.53 -8.19 6.38
N ARG A 61 4.77 -7.35 7.05
CA ARG A 61 3.49 -6.90 6.53
C ARG A 61 3.37 -5.40 6.59
N PHE A 62 2.62 -4.88 5.64
CA PHE A 62 2.32 -3.45 5.59
C PHE A 62 0.95 -3.21 6.20
N LEU A 63 0.77 -2.05 6.79
CA LEU A 63 -0.52 -1.68 7.37
C LEU A 63 -0.60 -0.16 7.43
N LEU A 64 -1.81 0.35 7.65
CA LEU A 64 -2.02 1.78 7.73
C LEU A 64 -1.48 2.33 9.03
N SER A 65 -0.77 3.44 8.94
CA SER A 65 -0.27 4.08 10.14
C SER A 65 -1.36 4.87 10.85
N GLY A 66 -2.39 5.26 10.10
CA GLY A 66 -3.44 6.04 10.70
C GLY A 66 -4.15 5.33 11.84
N GLU A 67 -4.17 4.02 11.79
CA GLU A 67 -4.84 3.27 12.85
C GLU A 67 -4.16 3.44 14.18
N GLU A 68 -2.84 3.49 14.15
CA GLU A 68 -2.12 3.70 15.39
C GLU A 68 -2.32 5.09 15.92
N GLU A 69 -2.39 6.04 15.01
CA GLU A 69 -2.61 7.40 15.43
C GLU A 69 -3.97 7.58 16.05
N GLY A 70 -4.93 6.86 15.52
CA GLY A 70 -6.26 6.93 16.08
C GLY A 70 -6.28 6.51 17.52
N GLN A 71 -5.39 5.64 17.89
CA GLN A 71 -5.35 5.17 19.26
C GLN A 71 -4.84 6.25 20.20
N ASP A 72 -4.00 7.09 19.70
CA ASP A 72 -3.46 8.15 20.53
C ASP A 72 -4.50 9.17 20.86
N ALA A 73 -5.41 9.33 19.99
CA ALA A 73 -6.45 10.30 20.23
C ALA A 73 -7.42 9.78 21.28
#